data_65e068b1fcb5e536b7fed6897375116b
#
_entry.id   65e068b1fcb5e536b7fed6897375116b
#
_cell.length_a   1.000
_cell.length_b   1.000
_cell.length_c   1.000
_cell.angle_alpha   90.00
_cell.angle_beta   90.00
_cell.angle_gamma   90.00
#
_symmetry.space_group_name_H-M   'P 1'
#
loop_
_entity.id
_entity.type
_entity.pdbx_description
1 polymer ?
#
loop_
_entity_poly.entity_id
_entity_poly.type
_entity_poly.pdbx_seq_one_letter_code
_entity_poly.pdbx_strand_id
1 'polypeptide(L)'
;VNTFSKGMKKQLSVLCGICSGAKYLLCDETFDGLDPVMRQAVKALFVKEMDTRGLTPIIASHNLRELEDICEYVGLLHRGGILLEKDIDDMKLNIHKLQCVIKEPEMLEKIKNTLDVMTIDNRGSLYTITVRGSREAAEEFMEMLSPVFYELLPLSLEEIFISETEVKGYDIKTLLL
;
A
#
# COMPACT_ATOMS: atom_id res chain seq x y z
N VAL A 1 31.64 -2.40 18.12
CA VAL A 1 30.38 -3.05 17.73
C VAL A 1 29.66 -3.69 18.95
N ASN A 2 30.40 -4.24 19.90
CA ASN A 2 29.80 -4.87 21.10
C ASN A 2 29.06 -3.86 22.00
N THR A 3 29.42 -2.58 21.94
CA THR A 3 28.82 -1.49 22.74
C THR A 3 27.65 -0.79 21.99
N PHE A 4 27.39 -1.16 20.74
CA PHE A 4 26.34 -0.55 19.93
C PHE A 4 24.95 -1.00 20.37
N SER A 5 24.00 -0.06 20.42
CA SER A 5 22.59 -0.38 20.56
C SER A 5 22.09 -1.20 19.36
N LYS A 6 20.90 -1.81 19.47
CA LYS A 6 20.27 -2.54 18.36
C LYS A 6 20.12 -1.65 17.13
N GLY A 7 19.66 -0.40 17.32
CA GLY A 7 19.51 0.58 16.24
C GLY A 7 20.85 0.95 15.60
N MET A 8 21.89 1.20 16.39
CA MET A 8 23.24 1.50 15.85
C MET A 8 23.83 0.33 15.04
N LYS A 9 23.60 -0.90 15.45
CA LYS A 9 24.02 -2.09 14.70
C LYS A 9 23.28 -2.16 13.35
N LYS A 10 21.98 -1.87 13.34
CA LYS A 10 21.16 -1.85 12.13
C LYS A 10 21.65 -0.76 11.16
N GLN A 11 21.87 0.45 11.66
CA GLN A 11 22.44 1.56 10.85
C GLN A 11 23.77 1.18 10.22
N LEU A 12 24.68 0.63 11.00
CA LEU A 12 25.98 0.17 10.49
C LEU A 12 25.82 -0.89 9.41
N SER A 13 24.91 -1.85 9.60
CA SER A 13 24.63 -2.91 8.61
C SER A 13 24.16 -2.34 7.29
N VAL A 14 23.21 -1.37 7.31
CA VAL A 14 22.72 -0.69 6.13
C VAL A 14 23.82 0.07 5.41
N LEU A 15 24.62 0.86 6.16
CA LEU A 15 25.74 1.61 5.60
C LEU A 15 26.78 0.67 4.96
N CYS A 16 27.14 -0.43 5.61
CA CYS A 16 28.03 -1.43 5.04
C CYS A 16 27.46 -2.05 3.75
N GLY A 17 26.17 -2.36 3.73
CA GLY A 17 25.48 -2.85 2.53
C GLY A 17 25.57 -1.87 1.38
N ILE A 18 25.24 -0.61 1.62
CA ILE A 18 25.32 0.46 0.62
C ILE A 18 26.76 0.67 0.14
N CYS A 19 27.72 0.72 1.05
CA CYS A 19 29.15 0.92 0.73
C CYS A 19 29.78 -0.30 0.04
N SER A 20 29.13 -1.46 0.00
CA SER A 20 29.64 -2.63 -0.73
C SER A 20 29.74 -2.44 -2.25
N GLY A 21 29.07 -1.42 -2.79
CA GLY A 21 29.02 -1.17 -4.23
C GLY A 21 28.16 -2.18 -5.01
N ALA A 22 27.38 -3.02 -4.32
CA ALA A 22 26.49 -3.98 -4.97
C ALA A 22 25.41 -3.26 -5.79
N LYS A 23 25.04 -3.83 -6.93
CA LYS A 23 23.92 -3.35 -7.76
C LYS A 23 22.57 -3.68 -7.10
N TYR A 24 22.45 -4.85 -6.48
CA TYR A 24 21.26 -5.30 -5.77
C TYR A 24 21.56 -5.44 -4.29
N LEU A 25 20.70 -4.90 -3.44
CA LEU A 25 20.85 -4.98 -1.98
C LEU A 25 19.58 -5.59 -1.38
N LEU A 26 19.73 -6.79 -0.80
CA LEU A 26 18.64 -7.47 -0.10
C LEU A 26 18.54 -6.91 1.32
N CYS A 27 17.37 -6.39 1.66
CA CYS A 27 17.07 -5.73 2.92
C CYS A 27 15.93 -6.44 3.63
N ASP A 28 16.20 -7.01 4.80
CA ASP A 28 15.19 -7.69 5.61
C ASP A 28 14.90 -6.87 6.86
N GLU A 29 13.63 -6.41 6.99
CA GLU A 29 13.14 -5.56 8.08
C GLU A 29 14.08 -4.39 8.38
N THR A 30 14.54 -3.71 7.33
CA THR A 30 15.67 -2.74 7.42
C THR A 30 15.36 -1.53 8.28
N PHE A 31 14.11 -1.11 8.33
CA PHE A 31 13.68 0.08 9.08
C PHE A 31 13.28 -0.22 10.53
N ASP A 32 13.15 -1.49 10.89
CA ASP A 32 12.78 -1.91 12.23
C ASP A 32 13.78 -1.47 13.29
N GLY A 33 13.25 -0.89 14.39
CA GLY A 33 14.06 -0.44 15.51
C GLY A 33 14.87 0.84 15.25
N LEU A 34 14.67 1.50 14.10
CA LEU A 34 15.17 2.84 13.83
C LEU A 34 14.19 3.88 14.40
N ASP A 35 14.72 4.94 14.99
CA ASP A 35 13.92 6.11 15.31
C ASP A 35 13.46 6.83 14.02
N PRO A 36 12.41 7.68 14.09
CA PRO A 36 11.84 8.33 12.91
C PRO A 36 12.86 9.15 12.10
N VAL A 37 13.79 9.81 12.75
CA VAL A 37 14.81 10.66 12.08
C VAL A 37 15.78 9.79 11.31
N MET A 38 16.27 8.71 11.94
CA MET A 38 17.19 7.77 11.29
C MET A 38 16.52 7.00 10.17
N ARG A 39 15.24 6.66 10.32
CA ARG A 39 14.46 6.02 9.25
C ARG A 39 14.40 6.91 8.00
N GLN A 40 14.11 8.18 8.16
CA GLN A 40 14.11 9.14 7.04
C GLN A 40 15.51 9.31 6.43
N ALA A 41 16.56 9.36 7.25
CA ALA A 41 17.92 9.46 6.75
C ALA A 41 18.33 8.23 5.91
N VAL A 42 17.95 7.03 6.35
CA VAL A 42 18.20 5.78 5.60
C VAL A 42 17.39 5.76 4.29
N LYS A 43 16.12 6.16 4.30
CA LYS A 43 15.32 6.28 3.06
C LYS A 43 15.95 7.25 2.07
N ALA A 44 16.33 8.44 2.52
CA ALA A 44 17.00 9.44 1.68
C ALA A 44 18.32 8.91 1.10
N LEU A 45 19.07 8.13 1.86
CA LEU A 45 20.31 7.51 1.39
C LEU A 45 20.03 6.46 0.31
N PHE A 46 19.02 5.60 0.46
CA PHE A 46 18.61 4.67 -0.59
C PHE A 46 18.22 5.39 -1.87
N VAL A 47 17.33 6.38 -1.79
CA VAL A 47 16.91 7.18 -2.97
C VAL A 47 18.10 7.79 -3.67
N LYS A 48 19.04 8.40 -2.92
CA LYS A 48 20.27 8.96 -3.49
C LYS A 48 21.10 7.91 -4.23
N GLU A 49 21.27 6.73 -3.64
CA GLU A 49 22.09 5.67 -4.26
C GLU A 49 21.39 4.98 -5.45
N MET A 50 20.06 4.93 -5.42
CA MET A 50 19.27 4.51 -6.58
C MET A 50 19.49 5.46 -7.76
N ASP A 51 19.39 6.77 -7.53
CA ASP A 51 19.56 7.81 -8.55
C ASP A 51 21.01 7.91 -9.07
N THR A 52 22.01 7.91 -8.18
CA THR A 52 23.41 8.21 -8.54
C THR A 52 24.16 7.02 -9.14
N ARG A 53 23.89 5.80 -8.72
CA ARG A 53 24.62 4.61 -9.19
C ARG A 53 23.75 3.42 -9.60
N GLY A 54 22.43 3.60 -9.64
CA GLY A 54 21.51 2.53 -10.06
C GLY A 54 21.43 1.37 -9.05
N LEU A 55 21.58 1.65 -7.76
CA LEU A 55 21.31 0.65 -6.72
C LEU A 55 19.84 0.21 -6.81
N THR A 56 19.59 -1.09 -6.74
CA THR A 56 18.24 -1.63 -6.64
C THR A 56 18.09 -2.30 -5.26
N PRO A 57 17.48 -1.63 -4.29
CA PRO A 57 17.15 -2.26 -3.01
C PRO A 57 15.94 -3.19 -3.18
N ILE A 58 16.02 -4.39 -2.62
CA ILE A 58 14.91 -5.35 -2.52
C ILE A 58 14.58 -5.47 -1.04
N ILE A 59 13.48 -4.88 -0.63
CA ILE A 59 13.14 -4.68 0.78
C ILE A 59 12.00 -5.61 1.17
N ALA A 60 12.25 -6.51 2.12
CA ALA A 60 11.21 -7.26 2.80
C ALA A 60 10.81 -6.50 4.07
N SER A 61 9.53 -6.23 4.24
CA SER A 61 8.96 -5.59 5.43
C SER A 61 7.50 -6.00 5.60
N HIS A 62 7.05 -6.09 6.84
CA HIS A 62 5.63 -6.21 7.18
C HIS A 62 4.95 -4.85 7.36
N ASN A 63 5.70 -3.75 7.31
CA ASN A 63 5.17 -2.38 7.41
C ASN A 63 5.05 -1.75 6.02
N LEU A 64 3.88 -1.85 5.42
CA LEU A 64 3.62 -1.36 4.07
C LEU A 64 3.80 0.17 3.92
N ARG A 65 3.59 0.94 4.99
CA ARG A 65 3.83 2.39 4.99
C ARG A 65 5.29 2.77 4.75
N GLU A 66 6.21 1.91 5.20
CA GLU A 66 7.64 2.14 4.98
C GLU A 66 8.03 1.90 3.53
N LEU A 67 7.39 0.93 2.87
CA LEU A 67 7.61 0.61 1.46
C LEU A 67 6.98 1.66 0.53
N GLU A 68 5.84 2.21 0.90
CA GLU A 68 5.07 3.19 0.14
C GLU A 68 5.89 4.45 -0.24
N ASP A 69 6.82 4.84 0.63
CA ASP A 69 7.63 6.05 0.44
C ASP A 69 8.89 5.84 -0.43
N ILE A 70 9.27 4.60 -0.72
CA ILE A 70 10.59 4.32 -1.32
C ILE A 70 10.54 3.29 -2.46
N CYS A 71 9.53 2.44 -2.50
CA CYS A 71 9.42 1.40 -3.50
C CYS A 71 8.53 1.84 -4.67
N GLU A 72 8.93 1.50 -5.88
CA GLU A 72 8.12 1.65 -7.10
C GLU A 72 7.21 0.44 -7.30
N TYR A 73 7.71 -0.75 -6.97
CA TYR A 73 7.00 -2.02 -7.12
C TYR A 73 6.85 -2.73 -5.78
N VAL A 74 5.74 -3.41 -5.62
CA VAL A 74 5.49 -4.26 -4.46
C VAL A 74 5.07 -5.66 -4.89
N GLY A 75 5.51 -6.64 -4.11
CA GLY A 75 5.13 -8.04 -4.26
C GLY A 75 4.64 -8.61 -2.94
N LEU A 76 3.54 -9.36 -2.96
CA LEU A 76 3.06 -10.12 -1.82
C LEU A 76 3.43 -11.58 -1.97
N LEU A 77 4.29 -12.06 -1.07
CA LEU A 77 4.66 -13.47 -0.99
C LEU A 77 3.68 -14.22 -0.08
N HIS A 78 3.13 -15.32 -0.58
CA HIS A 78 2.25 -16.19 0.18
C HIS A 78 2.51 -17.66 -0.16
N ARG A 79 2.72 -18.50 0.86
CA ARG A 79 2.95 -19.96 0.71
C ARG A 79 3.98 -20.33 -0.35
N GLY A 80 5.08 -19.56 -0.42
CA GLY A 80 6.18 -19.82 -1.35
C GLY A 80 5.95 -19.35 -2.79
N GLY A 81 4.87 -18.62 -3.08
CA GLY A 81 4.57 -18.01 -4.37
C GLY A 81 4.32 -16.51 -4.27
N ILE A 82 4.34 -15.84 -5.41
CA ILE A 82 3.94 -14.42 -5.52
C ILE A 82 2.43 -14.39 -5.73
N LEU A 83 1.70 -13.85 -4.76
CA LEU A 83 0.26 -13.67 -4.83
C LEU A 83 -0.13 -12.43 -5.63
N LEU A 84 0.64 -11.36 -5.47
CA LEU A 84 0.45 -10.07 -6.10
C LEU A 84 1.80 -9.46 -6.41
N GLU A 85 1.94 -8.87 -7.59
CA GLU A 85 3.07 -8.03 -8.00
C GLU A 85 2.52 -6.86 -8.81
N LYS A 86 2.74 -5.64 -8.36
CA LYS A 86 2.20 -4.44 -9.00
C LYS A 86 3.09 -3.22 -8.75
N ASP A 87 2.97 -2.25 -9.66
CA ASP A 87 3.41 -0.89 -9.49
C ASP A 87 2.53 -0.17 -8.44
N ILE A 88 3.16 0.57 -7.52
CA ILE A 88 2.45 1.25 -6.41
C ILE A 88 1.61 2.42 -6.93
N ASP A 89 2.14 3.19 -7.85
CA ASP A 89 1.44 4.36 -8.40
C ASP A 89 0.23 3.92 -9.23
N ASP A 90 0.37 2.87 -10.04
CA ASP A 90 -0.75 2.26 -10.76
C ASP A 90 -1.86 1.78 -9.81
N MET A 91 -1.48 1.18 -8.68
CA MET A 91 -2.46 0.75 -7.67
C MET A 91 -3.20 1.93 -7.05
N LYS A 92 -2.48 3.00 -6.70
CA LYS A 92 -3.06 4.21 -6.09
C LYS A 92 -3.93 5.02 -7.06
N LEU A 93 -3.56 5.03 -8.33
CA LEU A 93 -4.32 5.74 -9.37
C LEU A 93 -5.61 5.01 -9.77
N ASN A 94 -5.65 3.71 -9.59
CA ASN A 94 -6.74 2.87 -10.08
C ASN A 94 -7.61 2.25 -8.98
N ILE A 95 -7.37 2.54 -7.70
CA ILE A 95 -8.19 2.02 -6.60
C ILE A 95 -8.55 3.16 -5.65
N HIS A 96 -9.85 3.36 -5.43
CA HIS A 96 -10.37 4.47 -4.64
C HIS A 96 -11.34 3.99 -3.57
N LYS A 97 -11.38 4.73 -2.46
CA LYS A 97 -12.36 4.56 -1.40
C LYS A 97 -13.50 5.56 -1.60
N LEU A 98 -14.65 5.08 -1.99
CA LEU A 98 -15.88 5.84 -2.08
C LEU A 98 -16.62 5.76 -0.74
N GLN A 99 -16.80 6.90 -0.07
CA GLN A 99 -17.74 7.02 1.04
C GLN A 99 -19.01 7.70 0.56
N CYS A 100 -20.17 7.10 0.81
CA CYS A 100 -21.44 7.69 0.43
C CYS A 100 -22.57 7.31 1.39
N VAL A 101 -23.59 8.17 1.44
CA VAL A 101 -24.82 7.90 2.20
C VAL A 101 -25.86 7.31 1.28
N ILE A 102 -26.19 6.05 1.51
CA ILE A 102 -27.20 5.29 0.74
C ILE A 102 -28.44 5.13 1.60
N LYS A 103 -29.57 5.69 1.15
CA LYS A 103 -30.87 5.58 1.80
C LYS A 103 -31.74 4.49 1.16
N GLU A 104 -31.58 4.30 -0.16
CA GLU A 104 -32.38 3.40 -0.95
C GLU A 104 -31.52 2.22 -1.44
N PRO A 105 -31.95 0.96 -1.23
CA PRO A 105 -31.20 -0.21 -1.68
C PRO A 105 -30.90 -0.22 -3.19
N GLU A 106 -31.78 0.39 -4.00
CA GLU A 106 -31.62 0.49 -5.45
C GLU A 106 -30.36 1.28 -5.85
N MET A 107 -29.95 2.28 -5.03
CA MET A 107 -28.74 3.05 -5.27
C MET A 107 -27.51 2.17 -5.14
N LEU A 108 -27.46 1.29 -4.12
CA LEU A 108 -26.36 0.35 -3.95
C LEU A 108 -26.24 -0.62 -5.12
N GLU A 109 -27.35 -1.11 -5.61
CA GLU A 109 -27.35 -2.01 -6.77
C GLU A 109 -26.88 -1.31 -8.05
N LYS A 110 -27.22 -0.02 -8.25
CA LYS A 110 -26.67 0.77 -9.36
C LYS A 110 -25.15 0.92 -9.26
N ILE A 111 -24.63 1.19 -8.06
CA ILE A 111 -23.18 1.30 -7.81
C ILE A 111 -22.49 -0.03 -8.15
N LYS A 112 -22.99 -1.16 -7.65
CA LYS A 112 -22.44 -2.49 -7.91
C LYS A 112 -22.45 -2.89 -9.39
N ASN A 113 -23.47 -2.46 -10.12
CA ASN A 113 -23.64 -2.81 -11.53
C ASN A 113 -22.82 -1.91 -12.47
N THR A 114 -22.39 -0.74 -12.01
CA THR A 114 -21.72 0.26 -12.87
C THR A 114 -20.23 0.39 -12.55
N LEU A 115 -19.85 0.34 -11.26
CA LEU A 115 -18.47 0.42 -10.84
C LEU A 115 -17.89 -0.98 -10.57
N ASP A 116 -16.59 -1.15 -10.79
CA ASP A 116 -15.87 -2.37 -10.40
C ASP A 116 -15.64 -2.36 -8.88
N VAL A 117 -16.63 -2.87 -8.15
CA VAL A 117 -16.66 -2.89 -6.69
C VAL A 117 -15.83 -4.05 -6.16
N MET A 118 -14.81 -3.76 -5.36
CA MET A 118 -13.94 -4.73 -4.71
C MET A 118 -14.48 -5.16 -3.34
N THR A 119 -14.75 -4.18 -2.47
CA THR A 119 -15.25 -4.42 -1.11
C THR A 119 -16.35 -3.43 -0.75
N ILE A 120 -17.25 -3.83 0.16
CA ILE A 120 -18.31 -2.99 0.69
C ILE A 120 -18.40 -3.19 2.19
N ASP A 121 -18.23 -2.09 2.92
CA ASP A 121 -18.51 -2.00 4.35
C ASP A 121 -19.58 -0.95 4.60
N ASN A 122 -20.39 -1.11 5.66
CA ASN A 122 -21.37 -0.11 6.02
C ASN A 122 -21.50 0.07 7.54
N ARG A 123 -21.82 1.29 7.92
CA ARG A 123 -22.21 1.67 9.30
C ARG A 123 -23.51 2.48 9.22
N GLY A 124 -24.62 1.77 9.39
CA GLY A 124 -25.94 2.36 9.14
C GLY A 124 -26.14 2.72 7.69
N SER A 125 -26.42 3.99 7.39
CA SER A 125 -26.60 4.51 6.03
C SER A 125 -25.29 4.98 5.37
N LEU A 126 -24.18 5.04 6.09
CA LEU A 126 -22.87 5.38 5.53
C LEU A 126 -22.20 4.11 5.01
N TYR A 127 -21.95 4.08 3.71
CA TYR A 127 -21.23 3.01 3.03
C TYR A 127 -19.81 3.45 2.71
N THR A 128 -18.88 2.53 2.90
CA THR A 128 -17.48 2.64 2.46
C THR A 128 -17.26 1.56 1.43
N ILE A 129 -17.04 1.94 0.19
CA ILE A 129 -16.96 1.04 -0.95
C ILE A 129 -15.58 1.21 -1.58
N THR A 130 -14.81 0.14 -1.72
CA THR A 130 -13.58 0.18 -2.50
C THR A 130 -13.92 -0.16 -3.94
N VAL A 131 -13.54 0.72 -4.86
CA VAL A 131 -13.80 0.58 -6.30
C VAL A 131 -12.50 0.60 -7.07
N ARG A 132 -12.44 -0.19 -8.15
CA ARG A 132 -11.35 -0.15 -9.13
C ARG A 132 -11.81 0.66 -10.35
N GLY A 133 -10.91 1.47 -10.89
CA GLY A 133 -11.14 2.31 -12.06
C GLY A 133 -10.57 3.71 -11.86
N SER A 134 -10.73 4.58 -12.86
CA SER A 134 -10.27 5.95 -12.75
C SER A 134 -11.13 6.77 -11.78
N ARG A 135 -10.51 7.73 -11.13
CA ARG A 135 -11.19 8.65 -10.20
C ARG A 135 -12.29 9.43 -10.90
N GLU A 136 -11.99 9.92 -12.10
CA GLU A 136 -12.89 10.74 -12.90
C GLU A 136 -14.19 9.99 -13.24
N ALA A 137 -14.07 8.71 -13.64
CA ALA A 137 -15.25 7.90 -13.96
C ALA A 137 -16.13 7.63 -12.73
N ALA A 138 -15.50 7.42 -11.57
CA ALA A 138 -16.23 7.24 -10.32
C ALA A 138 -16.91 8.54 -9.86
N GLU A 139 -16.25 9.69 -9.98
CA GLU A 139 -16.82 11.01 -9.67
C GLU A 139 -18.00 11.33 -10.58
N GLU A 140 -17.84 11.19 -11.90
CA GLU A 140 -18.90 11.43 -12.89
C GLU A 140 -20.14 10.56 -12.62
N PHE A 141 -19.92 9.29 -12.32
CA PHE A 141 -21.03 8.40 -11.99
C PHE A 141 -21.75 8.81 -10.70
N MET A 142 -21.01 9.20 -9.66
CA MET A 142 -21.59 9.62 -8.39
C MET A 142 -22.32 10.97 -8.51
N GLU A 143 -21.84 11.90 -9.33
CA GLU A 143 -22.54 13.15 -9.64
C GLU A 143 -23.88 12.86 -10.33
N MET A 144 -23.91 11.95 -11.31
CA MET A 144 -25.15 11.53 -12.00
C MET A 144 -26.11 10.85 -11.02
N LEU A 145 -25.61 10.05 -10.08
CA LEU A 145 -26.43 9.35 -9.09
C LEU A 145 -26.98 10.29 -8.02
N SER A 146 -26.36 11.45 -7.81
CA SER A 146 -26.74 12.52 -6.87
C SER A 146 -27.10 12.04 -5.47
N PRO A 147 -26.25 11.31 -4.76
CA PRO A 147 -26.48 10.91 -3.37
C PRO A 147 -26.50 12.13 -2.45
N VAL A 148 -27.04 11.98 -1.24
CA VAL A 148 -27.05 13.05 -0.23
C VAL A 148 -25.63 13.50 0.17
N PHE A 149 -24.69 12.55 0.14
CA PHE A 149 -23.27 12.79 0.41
C PHE A 149 -22.46 11.73 -0.32
N TYR A 150 -21.35 12.14 -0.91
CA TYR A 150 -20.28 11.24 -1.32
C TYR A 150 -18.92 11.93 -1.25
N GLU A 151 -17.87 11.15 -1.09
CA GLU A 151 -16.48 11.58 -1.10
C GLU A 151 -15.60 10.45 -1.61
N LEU A 152 -14.64 10.76 -2.48
CA LEU A 152 -13.61 9.85 -2.93
C LEU A 152 -12.31 10.13 -2.19
N LEU A 153 -11.87 9.17 -1.39
CA LEU A 153 -10.68 9.23 -0.55
C LEU A 153 -9.56 8.38 -1.16
N PRO A 154 -8.30 8.81 -1.05
CA PRO A 154 -7.18 7.96 -1.37
C PRO A 154 -7.09 6.78 -0.38
N LEU A 155 -6.59 5.64 -0.86
CA LEU A 155 -6.26 4.51 -0.03
C LEU A 155 -4.76 4.49 0.28
N SER A 156 -4.41 4.03 1.47
CA SER A 156 -3.04 3.63 1.79
C SER A 156 -2.70 2.32 1.05
N LEU A 157 -1.41 2.06 0.86
CA LEU A 157 -0.96 0.79 0.28
C LEU A 157 -1.48 -0.41 1.07
N GLU A 158 -1.57 -0.31 2.40
CA GLU A 158 -2.13 -1.34 3.28
C GLU A 158 -3.59 -1.65 2.95
N GLU A 159 -4.44 -0.63 2.80
CA GLU A 159 -5.85 -0.80 2.45
C GLU A 159 -6.02 -1.38 1.04
N ILE A 160 -5.19 -0.98 0.10
CA ILE A 160 -5.18 -1.53 -1.26
C ILE A 160 -4.81 -3.02 -1.22
N PHE A 161 -3.77 -3.39 -0.48
CA PHE A 161 -3.36 -4.80 -0.32
C PHE A 161 -4.45 -5.67 0.29
N ILE A 162 -5.12 -5.17 1.33
CA ILE A 162 -6.26 -5.86 1.95
C ILE A 162 -7.35 -6.11 0.89
N SER A 163 -7.77 -5.06 0.18
CA SER A 163 -8.81 -5.18 -0.83
C SER A 163 -8.43 -6.13 -1.99
N GLU A 164 -7.20 -6.07 -2.48
CA GLU A 164 -6.70 -6.97 -3.55
C GLU A 164 -6.63 -8.44 -3.10
N THR A 165 -6.30 -8.68 -1.84
CA THR A 165 -6.23 -10.05 -1.30
C THR A 165 -7.61 -10.63 -1.01
N GLU A 166 -8.56 -9.82 -0.54
CA GLU A 166 -9.95 -10.22 -0.33
C GLU A 166 -10.61 -10.65 -1.66
N VAL A 167 -10.41 -9.89 -2.74
CA VAL A 167 -10.91 -10.25 -4.09
C VAL A 167 -10.36 -11.60 -4.55
N LYS A 168 -9.12 -11.96 -4.17
CA LYS A 168 -8.52 -13.27 -4.47
C LYS A 168 -8.94 -14.39 -3.53
N GLY A 169 -9.89 -14.13 -2.62
CA GLY A 169 -10.42 -15.11 -1.68
C GLY A 169 -9.53 -15.37 -0.46
N TYR A 170 -8.55 -14.49 -0.21
CA TYR A 170 -7.72 -14.54 0.99
C TYR A 170 -8.35 -13.66 2.07
N ASP A 171 -9.00 -14.28 3.06
CA ASP A 171 -9.45 -13.57 4.26
C ASP A 171 -8.25 -13.31 5.18
N ILE A 172 -7.75 -12.07 5.17
CA ILE A 172 -6.64 -11.64 6.04
C ILE A 172 -7.00 -11.81 7.51
N LYS A 173 -8.28 -11.75 7.88
CA LYS A 173 -8.74 -11.98 9.26
C LYS A 173 -8.42 -13.39 9.76
N THR A 174 -8.34 -14.37 8.85
CA THR A 174 -7.90 -15.74 9.16
C THR A 174 -6.38 -15.93 9.18
N LEU A 175 -5.59 -14.96 8.70
CA LEU A 175 -4.12 -15.02 8.70
C LEU A 175 -3.51 -14.34 9.95
N LEU A 176 -4.29 -13.56 10.69
CA LEU A 176 -3.87 -12.85 11.90
C LEU A 176 -4.26 -13.57 13.20
N LEU A 177 -4.85 -14.76 13.12
CA LEU A 177 -5.13 -15.68 14.22
C LEU A 177 -4.20 -16.91 14.16
#